data_b2522e0b8dd831e084612157279d8750
#
_entry.id   b2522e0b8dd831e084612157279d8750
#
_cell.length_a   1.000
_cell.length_b   1.000
_cell.length_c   1.000
_cell.angle_alpha   90.00
_cell.angle_beta   90.00
_cell.angle_gamma   90.00
#
_symmetry.space_group_name_H-M   'P 1'
#
loop_
_entity.id
_entity.type
_entity.pdbx_description
1 polymer ?
#
loop_
_entity_poly.entity_id
_entity_poly.type
_entity_poly.pdbx_seq_one_letter_code
_entity_poly.pdbx_strand_id
1 'polypeptide(L)'
;MASRLRNKGIVVKCPHHNGHCTANLAEDAVIGNETEYSRQCTTVLNDTLKIANITTDGDSKSFNGVNKAQGKGATQLRDIRHLSNSMKRAVQNCTFSLSMFVCKNKSNMKSRFAMDLKARCVAELYQAFKAHKGQLFKVKMHMPNVIKTIVMCYKGLYGIYCQINSYVCADLTSNHWLKEFIPGNASLK
;
A
#
# COMPACT_ATOMS: atom_id res chain seq x y z
N MET A 1 -1.49 16.52 -18.15
CA MET A 1 -1.02 17.45 -19.20
C MET A 1 -2.06 18.51 -19.51
N ALA A 2 -3.31 18.15 -19.76
CA ALA A 2 -4.40 19.10 -20.07
C ALA A 2 -4.64 20.19 -19.02
N SER A 3 -4.60 19.89 -17.72
CA SER A 3 -4.76 20.86 -16.63
C SER A 3 -3.66 21.95 -16.62
N ARG A 4 -2.41 21.57 -16.96
CA ARG A 4 -1.29 22.53 -17.05
C ARG A 4 -1.44 23.50 -18.24
N LEU A 5 -2.06 23.05 -19.31
CA LEU A 5 -2.32 23.89 -20.49
C LEU A 5 -3.48 24.85 -20.23
N ARG A 6 -4.55 24.39 -19.55
CA ARG A 6 -5.68 25.24 -19.12
C ARG A 6 -5.24 26.35 -18.19
N ASN A 7 -4.37 26.04 -17.21
CA ASN A 7 -3.81 27.06 -16.30
C ASN A 7 -2.95 28.12 -17.00
N LYS A 8 -2.54 27.88 -18.26
CA LYS A 8 -1.84 28.84 -19.11
C LYS A 8 -2.77 29.54 -20.10
N GLY A 9 -4.09 29.43 -19.94
CA GLY A 9 -5.07 30.03 -20.85
C GLY A 9 -5.14 29.38 -22.23
N ILE A 10 -4.53 28.19 -22.40
CA ILE A 10 -4.53 27.45 -23.66
C ILE A 10 -5.81 26.63 -23.75
N VAL A 11 -6.62 26.89 -24.77
CA VAL A 11 -7.80 26.07 -25.05
C VAL A 11 -7.35 24.69 -25.51
N VAL A 12 -7.58 23.67 -24.66
CA VAL A 12 -7.28 22.28 -25.00
C VAL A 12 -8.47 21.71 -25.80
N LYS A 13 -8.31 21.61 -27.10
CA LYS A 13 -9.29 20.93 -27.98
C LYS A 13 -8.96 19.43 -27.99
N CYS A 14 -10.01 18.60 -28.01
CA CYS A 14 -9.84 17.18 -28.21
C CYS A 14 -9.28 16.93 -29.63
N PRO A 15 -8.15 16.19 -29.77
CA PRO A 15 -7.50 16.00 -31.08
C PRO A 15 -8.35 15.16 -32.06
N HIS A 16 -9.43 14.57 -31.61
CA HIS A 16 -10.28 13.65 -32.41
C HIS A 16 -11.71 14.16 -32.63
N HIS A 17 -11.90 15.47 -32.75
CA HIS A 17 -13.23 16.07 -32.96
C HIS A 17 -13.83 15.85 -34.36
N ASN A 18 -13.47 14.76 -35.03
CA ASN A 18 -14.18 14.28 -36.22
C ASN A 18 -15.32 13.31 -35.87
N GLY A 19 -16.08 13.60 -34.82
CA GLY A 19 -17.36 12.91 -34.57
C GLY A 19 -17.36 11.78 -33.54
N HIS A 20 -16.20 11.31 -33.06
CA HIS A 20 -16.13 10.21 -32.09
C HIS A 20 -15.24 10.57 -30.89
N CYS A 21 -15.64 11.61 -30.15
CA CYS A 21 -15.04 11.84 -28.85
C CYS A 21 -15.59 10.81 -27.86
N THR A 22 -14.74 9.92 -27.35
CA THR A 22 -15.08 8.96 -26.29
C THR A 22 -15.06 9.61 -24.91
N ALA A 23 -14.74 10.91 -24.80
CA ALA A 23 -14.83 11.64 -23.56
C ALA A 23 -16.30 11.89 -23.21
N ASN A 24 -16.79 11.16 -22.24
CA ASN A 24 -18.16 11.22 -21.71
C ASN A 24 -18.31 12.10 -20.46
N LEU A 25 -17.29 12.88 -20.13
CA LEU A 25 -17.32 13.81 -19.01
C LEU A 25 -17.64 15.22 -19.53
N ALA A 26 -18.57 15.89 -18.84
CA ALA A 26 -18.89 17.30 -19.09
C ALA A 26 -17.65 18.18 -18.91
N GLU A 27 -17.59 19.31 -19.62
CA GLU A 27 -16.43 20.23 -19.54
C GLU A 27 -16.18 20.79 -18.13
N ASP A 28 -17.25 20.95 -17.36
CA ASP A 28 -17.25 21.42 -15.96
C ASP A 28 -17.01 20.28 -14.94
N ALA A 29 -16.92 19.05 -15.40
CA ALA A 29 -16.70 17.91 -14.51
C ALA A 29 -15.36 18.03 -13.76
N VAL A 30 -15.45 17.97 -12.45
CA VAL A 30 -14.27 18.03 -11.58
C VAL A 30 -13.52 16.71 -11.68
N ILE A 31 -12.38 16.72 -12.38
CA ILE A 31 -11.47 15.57 -12.43
C ILE A 31 -11.01 15.26 -11.00
N GLY A 32 -11.30 14.06 -10.51
CA GLY A 32 -10.98 13.61 -9.15
C GLY A 32 -12.19 13.46 -8.22
N ASN A 33 -13.41 13.70 -8.71
CA ASN A 33 -14.62 13.35 -7.96
C ASN A 33 -14.96 11.86 -8.11
N GLU A 34 -14.04 11.02 -7.64
CA GLU A 34 -14.13 9.55 -7.73
C GLU A 34 -15.39 8.99 -7.08
N THR A 35 -15.89 9.64 -6.01
CA THR A 35 -17.13 9.24 -5.34
C THR A 35 -18.33 9.36 -6.28
N GLU A 36 -18.43 10.48 -6.99
CA GLU A 36 -19.56 10.72 -7.89
C GLU A 36 -19.48 9.83 -9.13
N TYR A 37 -18.31 9.69 -9.73
CA TYR A 37 -18.12 8.80 -10.87
C TYR A 37 -18.43 7.34 -10.53
N SER A 38 -17.93 6.86 -9.38
CA SER A 38 -18.24 5.50 -8.93
C SER A 38 -19.72 5.32 -8.64
N ARG A 39 -20.40 6.34 -8.10
CA ARG A 39 -21.84 6.33 -7.90
C ARG A 39 -22.60 6.21 -9.22
N GLN A 40 -22.27 7.05 -10.20
CA GLN A 40 -22.93 7.05 -11.52
C GLN A 40 -22.72 5.71 -12.23
N CYS A 41 -21.49 5.20 -12.31
CA CYS A 41 -21.21 3.90 -12.91
C CYS A 41 -21.99 2.77 -12.22
N THR A 42 -22.02 2.79 -10.89
CA THR A 42 -22.74 1.77 -10.12
C THR A 42 -24.25 1.87 -10.32
N THR A 43 -24.81 3.09 -10.42
CA THR A 43 -26.24 3.29 -10.68
C THR A 43 -26.64 2.65 -12.01
N VAL A 44 -25.85 2.82 -13.06
CA VAL A 44 -26.10 2.20 -14.38
C VAL A 44 -26.04 0.66 -14.31
N LEU A 45 -25.20 0.11 -13.46
CA LEU A 45 -25.01 -1.34 -13.32
C LEU A 45 -26.02 -1.99 -12.35
N ASN A 46 -26.61 -1.22 -11.46
CA ASN A 46 -27.35 -1.73 -10.28
C ASN A 46 -28.59 -2.55 -10.63
N ASP A 47 -29.14 -2.36 -11.83
CA ASP A 47 -30.29 -3.14 -12.34
C ASP A 47 -29.89 -4.55 -12.76
N THR A 48 -28.61 -4.76 -13.09
CA THR A 48 -28.09 -6.03 -13.61
C THR A 48 -27.07 -6.70 -12.74
N LEU A 49 -26.30 -5.92 -11.96
CA LEU A 49 -25.18 -6.38 -11.16
C LEU A 49 -25.10 -5.68 -9.81
N LYS A 50 -24.83 -6.44 -8.74
CA LYS A 50 -24.43 -5.89 -7.45
C LYS A 50 -22.94 -6.07 -7.24
N ILE A 51 -22.24 -4.98 -6.90
CA ILE A 51 -20.83 -4.99 -6.58
C ILE A 51 -20.65 -5.49 -5.14
N ALA A 52 -20.13 -6.72 -4.98
CA ALA A 52 -19.86 -7.29 -3.67
C ALA A 52 -18.53 -6.80 -3.08
N ASN A 53 -17.52 -6.62 -3.93
CA ASN A 53 -16.18 -6.20 -3.49
C ASN A 53 -15.65 -5.12 -4.41
N ILE A 54 -14.99 -4.13 -3.84
CA ILE A 54 -14.29 -3.08 -4.59
C ILE A 54 -12.88 -2.90 -4.03
N THR A 55 -11.88 -3.04 -4.89
CA THR A 55 -10.49 -2.77 -4.53
C THR A 55 -10.17 -1.30 -4.78
N THR A 56 -9.70 -0.61 -3.74
CA THR A 56 -9.29 0.79 -3.81
C THR A 56 -7.83 0.95 -3.44
N ASP A 57 -7.23 2.06 -3.83
CA ASP A 57 -5.84 2.41 -3.54
C ASP A 57 -5.62 2.96 -2.11
N GLY A 58 -6.58 2.80 -1.23
CA GLY A 58 -6.47 3.14 0.19
C GLY A 58 -7.37 4.30 0.62
N ASP A 59 -7.92 5.09 -0.32
CA ASP A 59 -8.99 6.01 0.00
C ASP A 59 -10.37 5.31 -0.06
N SER A 60 -11.38 5.98 0.45
CA SER A 60 -12.74 5.42 0.49
C SER A 60 -13.68 6.07 -0.54
N LYS A 61 -13.17 6.89 -1.46
CA LYS A 61 -14.00 7.68 -2.36
C LYS A 61 -14.83 6.81 -3.29
N SER A 62 -14.16 5.93 -4.05
CA SER A 62 -14.85 5.00 -4.96
C SER A 62 -15.76 4.04 -4.21
N PHE A 63 -15.32 3.52 -3.07
CA PHE A 63 -16.14 2.68 -2.18
C PHE A 63 -17.41 3.39 -1.70
N ASN A 64 -17.28 4.67 -1.28
CA ASN A 64 -18.42 5.48 -0.85
C ASN A 64 -19.39 5.73 -2.01
N GLY A 65 -18.90 5.93 -3.22
CA GLY A 65 -19.71 6.07 -4.41
C GLY A 65 -20.57 4.84 -4.71
N VAL A 66 -19.93 3.66 -4.69
CA VAL A 66 -20.62 2.38 -4.87
C VAL A 66 -21.70 2.16 -3.81
N ASN A 67 -21.38 2.36 -2.54
CA ASN A 67 -22.36 2.17 -1.45
C ASN A 67 -23.49 3.19 -1.47
N LYS A 68 -23.26 4.41 -1.95
CA LYS A 68 -24.35 5.40 -2.16
C LYS A 68 -25.32 4.95 -3.25
N ALA A 69 -24.83 4.32 -4.32
CA ALA A 69 -25.67 3.87 -5.43
C ALA A 69 -26.48 2.62 -5.08
N GLN A 70 -25.88 1.63 -4.38
CA GLN A 70 -26.55 0.34 -4.13
C GLN A 70 -27.04 0.16 -2.68
N GLY A 71 -27.03 1.21 -1.86
CA GLY A 71 -27.62 1.19 -0.51
C GLY A 71 -26.84 0.36 0.52
N LYS A 72 -25.51 0.29 0.41
CA LYS A 72 -24.58 -0.51 1.23
C LYS A 72 -24.47 -1.98 0.74
N GLY A 73 -23.54 -2.71 1.31
CA GLY A 73 -23.32 -4.13 1.03
C GLY A 73 -22.02 -4.45 0.28
N ALA A 74 -21.33 -3.43 -0.28
CA ALA A 74 -19.99 -3.65 -0.83
C ALA A 74 -18.94 -3.77 0.30
N THR A 75 -17.95 -4.63 0.08
CA THR A 75 -16.77 -4.74 0.95
C THR A 75 -15.60 -4.03 0.31
N GLN A 76 -14.97 -3.11 1.05
CA GLN A 76 -13.75 -2.45 0.59
C GLN A 76 -12.55 -3.37 0.78
N LEU A 77 -11.87 -3.68 -0.31
CA LEU A 77 -10.57 -4.33 -0.32
C LEU A 77 -9.51 -3.27 -0.56
N ARG A 78 -8.44 -3.31 0.21
CA ARG A 78 -7.32 -2.36 0.06
C ARG A 78 -6.19 -2.99 -0.72
N ASP A 79 -5.64 -2.26 -1.71
CA ASP A 79 -4.47 -2.71 -2.45
C ASP A 79 -3.26 -2.81 -1.51
N ILE A 80 -2.62 -3.98 -1.50
CA ILE A 80 -1.42 -4.25 -0.70
C ILE A 80 -0.24 -3.36 -1.11
N ARG A 81 -0.15 -2.97 -2.39
CA ARG A 81 0.89 -2.05 -2.87
C ARG A 81 0.71 -0.67 -2.24
N HIS A 82 -0.53 -0.21 -2.15
CA HIS A 82 -0.83 1.07 -1.52
C HIS A 82 -0.53 1.04 -0.02
N LEU A 83 -0.94 -0.03 0.67
CA LEU A 83 -0.61 -0.24 2.09
C LEU A 83 0.91 -0.22 2.32
N SER A 84 1.66 -0.94 1.50
CA SER A 84 3.12 -1.01 1.62
C SER A 84 3.81 0.34 1.32
N ASN A 85 3.28 1.12 0.37
CA ASN A 85 3.78 2.46 0.08
C ASN A 85 3.45 3.45 1.21
N SER A 86 2.27 3.34 1.82
CA SER A 86 1.89 4.14 2.99
C SER A 86 2.80 3.84 4.18
N MET A 87 3.11 2.58 4.42
CA MET A 87 4.07 2.18 5.46
C MET A 87 5.47 2.73 5.18
N LYS A 88 5.97 2.63 3.94
CA LYS A 88 7.25 3.23 3.54
C LYS A 88 7.29 4.73 3.85
N ARG A 89 6.23 5.47 3.47
CA ARG A 89 6.12 6.90 3.74
C ARG A 89 6.09 7.20 5.24
N ALA A 90 5.34 6.43 6.02
CA ALA A 90 5.29 6.57 7.47
C ALA A 90 6.69 6.41 8.09
N VAL A 91 7.44 5.37 7.70
CA VAL A 91 8.81 5.16 8.17
C VAL A 91 9.74 6.31 7.73
N GLN A 92 9.63 6.77 6.49
CA GLN A 92 10.41 7.91 6.01
C GLN A 92 10.13 9.20 6.77
N ASN A 93 8.91 9.39 7.27
CA ASN A 93 8.52 10.57 8.03
C ASN A 93 8.77 10.44 9.55
N CYS A 94 9.05 9.24 10.06
CA CYS A 94 9.38 9.04 11.47
C CYS A 94 10.66 9.78 11.87
N THR A 95 10.66 10.29 13.09
CA THR A 95 11.89 10.78 13.73
C THR A 95 12.60 9.62 14.39
N PHE A 96 13.78 9.29 13.91
CA PHE A 96 14.64 8.28 14.53
C PHE A 96 15.65 8.92 15.46
N SER A 97 16.05 8.19 16.51
CA SER A 97 17.15 8.64 17.38
C SER A 97 18.45 8.80 16.57
N LEU A 98 19.28 9.75 16.97
CA LEU A 98 20.55 10.04 16.29
C LEU A 98 21.49 8.83 16.22
N SER A 99 21.35 7.89 17.16
CA SER A 99 22.15 6.67 17.26
C SER A 99 21.75 5.57 16.26
N MET A 100 20.57 5.66 15.64
CA MET A 100 20.10 4.59 14.76
C MET A 100 20.77 4.61 13.36
N PHE A 101 21.19 5.79 12.90
CA PHE A 101 21.89 5.94 11.62
C PHE A 101 23.16 6.77 11.82
N VAL A 102 24.29 6.10 12.02
CA VAL A 102 25.58 6.72 12.42
C VAL A 102 26.36 7.32 11.25
N CYS A 103 25.88 7.20 10.01
CA CYS A 103 26.64 7.64 8.84
C CYS A 103 26.34 9.09 8.41
N LYS A 104 27.28 9.66 7.63
CA LYS A 104 27.14 11.01 7.05
C LYS A 104 25.90 11.17 6.14
N ASN A 105 25.37 10.07 5.61
CA ASN A 105 24.25 10.08 4.64
C ASN A 105 22.94 9.53 5.23
N LYS A 106 22.51 10.11 6.37
CA LYS A 106 21.32 9.67 7.12
C LYS A 106 20.03 9.56 6.31
N SER A 107 19.82 10.49 5.38
CA SER A 107 18.61 10.50 4.55
C SER A 107 18.53 9.29 3.61
N ASN A 108 19.65 8.94 2.99
CA ASN A 108 19.75 7.78 2.11
C ASN A 108 19.55 6.47 2.89
N MET A 109 20.21 6.34 4.04
CA MET A 109 20.08 5.16 4.90
C MET A 109 18.65 4.99 5.42
N LYS A 110 17.99 6.07 5.83
CA LYS A 110 16.59 6.05 6.24
C LYS A 110 15.67 5.60 5.10
N SER A 111 15.93 6.09 3.88
CA SER A 111 15.17 5.69 2.69
C SER A 111 15.37 4.22 2.35
N ARG A 112 16.61 3.72 2.40
CA ARG A 112 16.93 2.30 2.19
C ARG A 112 16.25 1.43 3.25
N PHE A 113 16.34 1.81 4.54
CA PHE A 113 15.67 1.11 5.64
C PHE A 113 14.15 1.05 5.43
N ALA A 114 13.52 2.16 5.02
CA ALA A 114 12.09 2.18 4.75
C ALA A 114 11.68 1.28 3.57
N MET A 115 12.54 1.17 2.57
CA MET A 115 12.32 0.25 1.44
C MET A 115 12.48 -1.21 1.86
N ASP A 116 13.49 -1.51 2.65
CA ASP A 116 13.75 -2.84 3.16
C ASP A 116 12.61 -3.32 4.07
N LEU A 117 12.22 -2.51 5.03
CA LEU A 117 11.10 -2.82 5.92
C LEU A 117 9.79 -3.05 5.15
N LYS A 118 9.52 -2.20 4.12
CA LYS A 118 8.39 -2.41 3.21
C LYS A 118 8.44 -3.78 2.56
N ALA A 119 9.58 -4.12 1.95
CA ALA A 119 9.75 -5.38 1.24
C ALA A 119 9.60 -6.57 2.19
N ARG A 120 10.20 -6.47 3.39
CA ARG A 120 10.08 -7.48 4.44
C ARG A 120 8.64 -7.72 4.87
N CYS A 121 7.88 -6.68 5.17
CA CYS A 121 6.48 -6.81 5.59
C CYS A 121 5.61 -7.43 4.50
N VAL A 122 5.83 -7.06 3.24
CA VAL A 122 5.10 -7.65 2.11
C VAL A 122 5.45 -9.13 1.94
N ALA A 123 6.72 -9.48 2.04
CA ALA A 123 7.17 -10.86 1.94
C ALA A 123 6.57 -11.74 3.06
N GLU A 124 6.62 -11.28 4.31
CA GLU A 124 6.01 -11.99 5.44
C GLU A 124 4.50 -12.19 5.25
N LEU A 125 3.77 -11.15 4.83
CA LEU A 125 2.34 -11.26 4.59
C LEU A 125 2.02 -12.26 3.47
N TYR A 126 2.79 -12.21 2.38
CA TYR A 126 2.61 -13.13 1.25
C TYR A 126 2.88 -14.58 1.65
N GLN A 127 3.98 -14.83 2.36
CA GLN A 127 4.34 -16.17 2.83
C GLN A 127 3.35 -16.68 3.88
N ALA A 128 2.89 -15.83 4.79
CA ALA A 128 1.83 -16.18 5.74
C ALA A 128 0.54 -16.59 5.02
N PHE A 129 0.13 -15.82 4.00
CA PHE A 129 -1.06 -16.13 3.19
C PHE A 129 -0.92 -17.48 2.48
N LYS A 130 0.25 -17.76 1.91
CA LYS A 130 0.56 -19.03 1.27
C LYS A 130 0.56 -20.20 2.27
N ALA A 131 1.23 -20.06 3.41
CA ALA A 131 1.33 -21.06 4.45
C ALA A 131 -0.05 -21.44 5.02
N HIS A 132 -0.94 -20.47 5.15
CA HIS A 132 -2.31 -20.69 5.62
C HIS A 132 -3.32 -20.95 4.50
N LYS A 133 -2.86 -21.24 3.28
CA LYS A 133 -3.72 -21.57 2.12
C LYS A 133 -4.86 -20.55 1.92
N GLY A 134 -4.57 -19.27 2.06
CA GLY A 134 -5.54 -18.19 1.89
C GLY A 134 -6.54 -17.99 3.04
N GLN A 135 -6.41 -18.71 4.15
CA GLN A 135 -7.31 -18.56 5.30
C GLN A 135 -7.01 -17.28 6.07
N LEU A 136 -7.68 -16.19 5.70
CA LEU A 136 -7.44 -14.84 6.24
C LEU A 136 -7.51 -14.77 7.77
N PHE A 137 -8.40 -15.54 8.40
CA PHE A 137 -8.50 -15.58 9.85
C PHE A 137 -7.17 -16.04 10.49
N LYS A 138 -6.58 -17.12 9.98
CA LYS A 138 -5.30 -17.65 10.49
C LYS A 138 -4.16 -16.66 10.25
N VAL A 139 -4.11 -16.05 9.06
CA VAL A 139 -3.14 -14.99 8.77
C VAL A 139 -3.27 -13.86 9.77
N LYS A 140 -4.50 -13.36 10.02
CA LYS A 140 -4.77 -12.27 10.97
C LYS A 140 -4.32 -12.62 12.39
N MET A 141 -4.53 -13.86 12.84
CA MET A 141 -4.12 -14.32 14.18
C MET A 141 -2.59 -14.37 14.33
N HIS A 142 -1.86 -14.70 13.27
CA HIS A 142 -0.40 -14.80 13.30
C HIS A 142 0.33 -13.47 13.13
N MET A 143 -0.26 -12.50 12.43
CA MET A 143 0.40 -11.23 12.09
C MET A 143 0.99 -10.45 13.27
N PRO A 144 0.39 -10.40 14.48
CA PRO A 144 1.00 -9.74 15.63
C PRO A 144 2.38 -10.33 16.00
N ASN A 145 2.51 -11.65 15.95
CA ASN A 145 3.78 -12.33 16.23
C ASN A 145 4.81 -12.07 15.13
N VAL A 146 4.38 -12.07 13.87
CA VAL A 146 5.22 -11.71 12.71
C VAL A 146 5.76 -10.28 12.85
N ILE A 147 4.91 -9.31 13.18
CA ILE A 147 5.33 -7.92 13.38
C ILE A 147 6.35 -7.81 14.51
N LYS A 148 6.09 -8.46 15.66
CA LYS A 148 7.04 -8.52 16.77
C LYS A 148 8.38 -9.12 16.33
N THR A 149 8.35 -10.18 15.55
CA THR A 149 9.56 -10.82 15.00
C THR A 149 10.33 -9.87 14.09
N ILE A 150 9.67 -9.14 13.20
CA ILE A 150 10.33 -8.14 12.35
C ILE A 150 11.07 -7.12 13.22
N VAL A 151 10.43 -6.59 14.26
CA VAL A 151 11.04 -5.63 15.19
C VAL A 151 12.25 -6.24 15.90
N MET A 152 12.15 -7.49 16.35
CA MET A 152 13.25 -8.20 17.01
C MET A 152 14.44 -8.40 16.05
N CYS A 153 14.16 -8.79 14.82
CA CYS A 153 15.20 -8.96 13.78
C CYS A 153 15.98 -7.65 13.56
N TYR A 154 15.28 -6.52 13.40
CA TYR A 154 15.96 -5.22 13.25
C TYR A 154 16.67 -4.71 14.50
N LYS A 155 16.36 -5.27 15.67
CA LYS A 155 17.14 -5.06 16.91
C LYS A 155 18.35 -6.00 17.04
N GLY A 156 18.60 -6.86 16.06
CA GLY A 156 19.67 -7.87 16.15
C GLY A 156 19.36 -9.03 17.10
N LEU A 157 18.12 -9.16 17.57
CA LEU A 157 17.69 -10.21 18.49
C LEU A 157 17.18 -11.42 17.68
N TYR A 158 18.11 -12.20 17.20
CA TYR A 158 17.82 -13.45 16.49
C TYR A 158 17.73 -14.61 17.47
N GLY A 159 16.72 -15.47 17.29
CA GLY A 159 16.58 -16.65 18.11
C GLY A 159 15.39 -17.52 17.68
N ILE A 160 15.11 -18.52 18.48
CA ILE A 160 14.02 -19.49 18.25
C ILE A 160 12.68 -18.79 17.97
N TYR A 161 12.41 -17.69 18.67
CA TYR A 161 11.17 -16.92 18.44
C TYR A 161 11.05 -16.41 17.01
N CYS A 162 12.15 -15.92 16.43
CA CYS A 162 12.16 -15.46 15.04
C CYS A 162 11.96 -16.62 14.06
N GLN A 163 12.59 -17.76 14.32
CA GLN A 163 12.46 -18.94 13.46
C GLN A 163 11.03 -19.51 13.47
N ILE A 164 10.35 -19.49 14.61
CA ILE A 164 8.98 -20.02 14.72
C ILE A 164 7.94 -19.06 14.13
N ASN A 165 8.11 -17.77 14.29
CA ASN A 165 7.05 -16.79 14.00
C ASN A 165 7.27 -15.99 12.70
N SER A 166 8.45 -16.04 12.09
CA SER A 166 8.71 -15.40 10.80
C SER A 166 8.63 -16.42 9.67
N TYR A 167 7.89 -16.11 8.65
CA TYR A 167 7.83 -16.92 7.43
C TYR A 167 9.04 -16.72 6.53
N VAL A 168 9.74 -15.61 6.66
CA VAL A 168 10.92 -15.26 5.87
C VAL A 168 12.21 -15.70 6.57
N CYS A 169 12.30 -15.59 7.91
CA CYS A 169 13.45 -16.08 8.68
C CYS A 169 13.49 -17.60 8.80
N ALA A 170 12.39 -18.28 8.62
CA ALA A 170 12.36 -19.75 8.60
C ALA A 170 13.12 -20.31 7.39
N ASP A 171 13.23 -19.54 6.31
CA ASP A 171 14.08 -19.86 5.16
C ASP A 171 15.45 -19.20 5.35
N LEU A 172 16.40 -19.99 5.82
CA LEU A 172 17.79 -19.56 6.07
C LEU A 172 18.51 -19.06 4.82
N THR A 173 17.99 -19.36 3.63
CA THR A 173 18.56 -18.91 2.35
C THR A 173 18.21 -17.46 2.04
N SER A 174 17.15 -16.92 2.66
CA SER A 174 16.65 -15.56 2.41
C SER A 174 17.21 -14.48 3.35
N ASN A 175 18.21 -14.79 4.15
CA ASN A 175 18.82 -13.87 5.16
C ASN A 175 19.59 -12.66 4.59
N HIS A 176 19.39 -12.31 3.32
CA HIS A 176 20.02 -11.13 2.70
C HIS A 176 19.55 -9.80 3.31
N TRP A 177 18.35 -9.75 3.89
CA TRP A 177 17.69 -8.53 4.31
C TRP A 177 18.34 -7.82 5.49
N LEU A 178 19.17 -8.50 6.26
CA LEU A 178 19.55 -8.05 7.59
C LEU A 178 21.00 -7.57 7.68
N LYS A 179 21.86 -7.99 6.76
CA LYS A 179 23.31 -7.66 6.82
C LYS A 179 23.62 -6.20 6.47
N GLU A 180 22.76 -5.55 5.69
CA GLU A 180 23.01 -4.18 5.23
C GLU A 180 22.56 -3.09 6.21
N PHE A 181 21.62 -3.39 7.12
CA PHE A 181 20.93 -2.38 7.94
C PHE A 181 21.22 -2.46 9.43
N ILE A 182 21.86 -3.54 9.90
CA ILE A 182 22.38 -3.58 11.26
C ILE A 182 23.76 -2.93 11.19
N PRO A 183 23.92 -1.69 11.73
CA PRO A 183 25.25 -1.15 11.89
C PRO A 183 26.04 -2.17 12.74
N GLY A 184 27.16 -2.67 12.24
CA GLY A 184 28.04 -3.49 13.03
C GLY A 184 28.27 -2.78 14.35
N ASN A 185 27.95 -3.38 15.48
CA ASN A 185 28.02 -2.85 16.83
C ASN A 185 26.92 -1.86 17.30
N ALA A 186 25.83 -1.68 16.59
CA ALA A 186 24.68 -1.04 17.21
C ALA A 186 23.98 -2.04 18.13
N SER A 187 24.51 -2.20 19.34
CA SER A 187 23.69 -2.71 20.45
C SER A 187 22.55 -1.72 20.63
N LEU A 188 21.40 -2.05 20.08
CA LEU A 188 20.14 -1.42 20.43
C LEU A 188 19.86 -1.80 21.89
N LYS A 189 20.44 -1.02 22.82
CA LYS A 189 20.12 -1.06 24.23
C LYS A 189 18.72 -0.51 24.46
#